data_36b9faae8ec1140790746784b8b596b5
#
_entry.id   36b9faae8ec1140790746784b8b596b5
#
_cell.length_a   1.000
_cell.length_b   1.000
_cell.length_c   1.000
_cell.angle_alpha   90.00
_cell.angle_beta   90.00
_cell.angle_gamma   90.00
#
_symmetry.space_group_name_H-M   'P 1'
#
loop_
_entity.id
_entity.type
_entity.pdbx_description
1 polymer ?
#
loop_
_entity_poly.entity_id
_entity_poly.type
_entity_poly.pdbx_seq_one_letter_code
_entity_poly.pdbx_strand_id
1 'polypeptide(L)'
;MRQMDNQVPPKLLTTLSKAADIVRGHDFIQVYSHYDADGVSSAAIIAKTLLRLGKEFRVTLFTTLNDRGIDIIRGCKSECVIITDLGASYISQLDEMPFDVVVLDHHTIISEAKRVCYANPHLYGIDGMTSGCGATMSLLFSVTVDERNWDLVQVAFAGIAGDRQHINGLSGLNTYLLSEGVKRGYIEEMPGSLIPSGDIMTGLYLMTDPYIRGVSGNTDGVAALMKDAGISSGRSYESLDEEEKRKLSSLIAVKLTAQGMQVSSMNEVARNRYRLKGLNMDAEVLSSVLNSCGRAGIGGVGIAAGMGDQKSLAQGEEVTKESAAQIVASMVELDNKGLNQMEHIQWFDTSDSGFTGMLCGIAMQSIGDPDKPTIGLNMSNDPVNLSSRGMWCQLEKGVDLSVAMRESCASVGGSGGGHKIASGGSVPLDKIEQFLKNLDAKIGEQLASSQ
;
A
#
# COMPACT_ATOMS: atom_id res chain seq x y z
N MET A 1 10.00 27.59 6.94
CA MET A 1 10.50 27.73 5.57
C MET A 1 12.02 27.57 5.43
N ARG A 2 12.89 28.27 6.18
CA ARG A 2 14.37 28.19 5.97
C ARG A 2 15.04 26.79 6.11
N GLN A 3 14.42 25.78 6.70
CA GLN A 3 15.00 24.43 6.86
C GLN A 3 14.57 23.41 5.79
N MET A 4 13.49 23.66 5.05
CA MET A 4 13.07 22.81 3.93
C MET A 4 13.99 22.97 2.71
N ASP A 5 14.68 24.11 2.58
CA ASP A 5 15.38 24.51 1.35
C ASP A 5 16.57 23.60 0.92
N ASN A 6 17.08 22.74 1.81
CA ASN A 6 18.22 21.86 1.49
C ASN A 6 17.86 20.39 1.22
N GLN A 7 16.66 19.94 1.54
CA GLN A 7 16.24 18.53 1.41
C GLN A 7 15.04 18.33 0.49
N VAL A 8 14.23 19.37 0.28
CA VAL A 8 13.14 19.39 -0.69
C VAL A 8 13.53 20.25 -1.87
N PRO A 9 13.41 19.76 -3.13
CA PRO A 9 13.80 20.54 -4.30
C PRO A 9 13.13 21.92 -4.33
N PRO A 10 13.85 23.03 -4.56
CA PRO A 10 13.26 24.39 -4.55
C PRO A 10 12.12 24.56 -5.57
N LYS A 11 12.17 23.89 -6.71
CA LYS A 11 11.11 23.89 -7.72
C LYS A 11 9.86 23.22 -7.20
N LEU A 12 9.98 22.12 -6.42
CA LEU A 12 8.85 21.46 -5.78
C LEU A 12 8.19 22.40 -4.76
N LEU A 13 8.97 23.05 -3.90
CA LEU A 13 8.46 24.06 -2.94
C LEU A 13 7.70 25.19 -3.64
N THR A 14 8.20 25.66 -4.79
CA THR A 14 7.50 26.68 -5.60
C THR A 14 6.14 26.16 -6.09
N THR A 15 6.07 24.92 -6.57
CA THR A 15 4.83 24.29 -7.02
C THR A 15 3.85 24.12 -5.87
N LEU A 16 4.31 23.66 -4.71
CA LEU A 16 3.48 23.51 -3.51
C LEU A 16 2.96 24.85 -2.98
N SER A 17 3.78 25.91 -3.04
CA SER A 17 3.35 27.26 -2.68
C SER A 17 2.26 27.77 -3.62
N LYS A 18 2.41 27.55 -4.93
CA LYS A 18 1.36 27.87 -5.91
C LYS A 18 0.07 27.11 -5.63
N ALA A 19 0.17 25.80 -5.32
CA ALA A 19 -0.97 24.98 -4.94
C ALA A 19 -1.68 25.53 -3.69
N ALA A 20 -0.90 25.95 -2.69
CA ALA A 20 -1.43 26.55 -1.45
C ALA A 20 -2.16 27.87 -1.72
N ASP A 21 -1.65 28.70 -2.62
CA ASP A 21 -2.30 29.97 -3.00
C ASP A 21 -3.60 29.73 -3.76
N ILE A 22 -3.65 28.76 -4.68
CA ILE A 22 -4.88 28.34 -5.36
C ILE A 22 -5.91 27.92 -4.30
N VAL A 23 -5.57 27.00 -3.39
CA VAL A 23 -6.51 26.48 -2.38
C VAL A 23 -7.01 27.59 -1.44
N ARG A 24 -6.17 28.55 -1.05
CA ARG A 24 -6.56 29.68 -0.23
C ARG A 24 -7.59 30.59 -0.93
N GLY A 25 -7.53 30.68 -2.24
CA GLY A 25 -8.42 31.52 -3.06
C GLY A 25 -9.87 31.04 -3.15
N HIS A 26 -10.16 29.79 -2.72
CA HIS A 26 -11.50 29.20 -2.84
C HIS A 26 -12.08 28.83 -1.47
N ASP A 27 -13.40 28.94 -1.31
CA ASP A 27 -14.09 28.64 -0.05
C ASP A 27 -14.52 27.18 0.04
N PHE A 28 -14.91 26.56 -1.09
CA PHE A 28 -15.28 25.16 -1.18
C PHE A 28 -14.33 24.38 -2.08
N ILE A 29 -13.81 23.25 -1.59
CA ILE A 29 -12.84 22.41 -2.29
C ILE A 29 -13.37 20.98 -2.42
N GLN A 30 -13.42 20.46 -3.64
CA GLN A 30 -13.67 19.04 -3.87
C GLN A 30 -12.35 18.28 -3.86
N VAL A 31 -12.26 17.24 -3.05
CA VAL A 31 -11.07 16.37 -2.97
C VAL A 31 -11.41 15.00 -3.55
N TYR A 32 -10.55 14.50 -4.42
CA TYR A 32 -10.60 13.12 -4.92
C TYR A 32 -9.30 12.41 -4.54
N SER A 33 -9.40 11.17 -4.10
CA SER A 33 -8.23 10.38 -3.71
C SER A 33 -8.42 8.90 -4.01
N HIS A 34 -7.34 8.14 -3.91
CA HIS A 34 -7.40 6.69 -4.02
C HIS A 34 -7.97 6.06 -2.73
N TYR A 35 -8.46 4.84 -2.83
CA TYR A 35 -9.14 4.16 -1.71
C TYR A 35 -8.21 3.37 -0.80
N ASP A 36 -6.97 3.12 -1.20
CA ASP A 36 -5.99 2.35 -0.40
C ASP A 36 -5.37 3.17 0.73
N ALA A 37 -4.40 2.58 1.43
CA ALA A 37 -3.79 3.21 2.60
C ALA A 37 -3.12 4.55 2.28
N ASP A 38 -2.43 4.68 1.14
CA ASP A 38 -1.78 5.94 0.76
C ASP A 38 -2.79 7.00 0.38
N GLY A 39 -3.79 6.64 -0.44
CA GLY A 39 -4.85 7.56 -0.83
C GLY A 39 -5.71 8.02 0.35
N VAL A 40 -6.10 7.12 1.27
CA VAL A 40 -6.87 7.48 2.47
C VAL A 40 -6.02 8.36 3.40
N SER A 41 -4.72 8.07 3.57
CA SER A 41 -3.79 8.93 4.33
C SER A 41 -3.68 10.32 3.69
N SER A 42 -3.50 10.37 2.38
CA SER A 42 -3.45 11.61 1.59
C SER A 42 -4.72 12.44 1.78
N ALA A 43 -5.89 11.80 1.62
CA ALA A 43 -7.19 12.43 1.82
C ALA A 43 -7.38 12.97 3.25
N ALA A 44 -6.95 12.21 4.28
CA ALA A 44 -7.04 12.63 5.68
C ALA A 44 -6.14 13.85 5.97
N ILE A 45 -4.93 13.88 5.43
CA ILE A 45 -4.00 15.01 5.53
C ILE A 45 -4.62 16.26 4.90
N ILE A 46 -5.13 16.16 3.68
CA ILE A 46 -5.77 17.28 2.97
C ILE A 46 -7.03 17.73 3.71
N ALA A 47 -7.92 16.81 4.09
CA ALA A 47 -9.14 17.14 4.82
C ALA A 47 -8.84 17.89 6.14
N LYS A 48 -7.85 17.43 6.92
CA LYS A 48 -7.44 18.11 8.16
C LYS A 48 -6.87 19.50 7.89
N THR A 49 -6.09 19.64 6.82
CA THR A 49 -5.53 20.93 6.39
C THR A 49 -6.64 21.92 5.99
N LEU A 50 -7.60 21.48 5.21
CA LEU A 50 -8.74 22.31 4.79
C LEU A 50 -9.62 22.71 5.99
N LEU A 51 -9.87 21.76 6.91
CA LEU A 51 -10.59 22.02 8.15
C LEU A 51 -9.89 23.12 8.98
N ARG A 52 -8.54 23.05 9.11
CA ARG A 52 -7.75 24.05 9.84
C ARG A 52 -7.72 25.42 9.14
N LEU A 53 -7.84 25.44 7.82
CA LEU A 53 -8.00 26.66 7.03
C LEU A 53 -9.43 27.26 7.11
N GLY A 54 -10.38 26.56 7.75
CA GLY A 54 -11.79 26.97 7.78
C GLY A 54 -12.50 26.84 6.42
N LYS A 55 -12.01 25.98 5.51
CA LYS A 55 -12.61 25.75 4.21
C LYS A 55 -13.70 24.68 4.30
N GLU A 56 -14.75 24.84 3.49
CA GLU A 56 -15.70 23.77 3.25
C GLU A 56 -15.10 22.78 2.24
N PHE A 57 -15.34 21.49 2.44
CA PHE A 57 -14.82 20.48 1.50
C PHE A 57 -15.68 19.22 1.47
N ARG A 58 -15.52 18.48 0.38
CA ARG A 58 -16.05 17.13 0.23
C ARG A 58 -14.93 16.21 -0.26
N VAL A 59 -14.85 15.01 0.28
CA VAL A 59 -13.88 13.99 -0.15
C VAL A 59 -14.63 12.84 -0.84
N THR A 60 -14.09 12.39 -1.96
CA THR A 60 -14.58 11.22 -2.70
C THR A 60 -13.38 10.31 -2.98
N LEU A 61 -13.49 9.03 -2.68
CA LEU A 61 -12.48 8.03 -2.96
C LEU A 61 -12.83 7.26 -4.23
N PHE A 62 -11.83 7.00 -5.07
CA PHE A 62 -11.94 6.14 -6.24
C PHE A 62 -11.15 4.85 -6.02
N THR A 63 -11.65 3.74 -6.54
CA THR A 63 -10.88 2.49 -6.61
C THR A 63 -9.86 2.52 -7.74
N THR A 64 -10.13 3.30 -8.76
CA THR A 64 -9.23 3.63 -9.87
C THR A 64 -9.76 4.87 -10.55
N LEU A 65 -8.89 5.70 -11.09
CA LEU A 65 -9.29 6.78 -11.97
C LEU A 65 -9.34 6.25 -13.41
N ASN A 66 -10.51 6.35 -14.02
CA ASN A 66 -10.79 5.98 -15.41
C ASN A 66 -11.64 7.06 -16.07
N ASP A 67 -12.03 6.87 -17.33
CA ASP A 67 -12.82 7.86 -18.07
C ASP A 67 -14.11 8.25 -17.35
N ARG A 68 -14.81 7.28 -16.73
CA ARG A 68 -15.98 7.57 -15.89
C ARG A 68 -15.62 8.43 -14.66
N GLY A 69 -14.48 8.17 -14.05
CA GLY A 69 -13.96 9.00 -12.95
C GLY A 69 -13.67 10.43 -13.41
N ILE A 70 -13.08 10.60 -14.59
CA ILE A 70 -12.85 11.91 -15.22
C ILE A 70 -14.17 12.64 -15.49
N ASP A 71 -15.22 11.93 -15.96
CA ASP A 71 -16.53 12.53 -16.16
C ASP A 71 -17.19 12.97 -14.84
N ILE A 72 -16.99 12.22 -13.76
CA ILE A 72 -17.43 12.61 -12.40
C ILE A 72 -16.70 13.89 -11.97
N ILE A 73 -15.37 13.96 -12.16
CA ILE A 73 -14.58 15.16 -11.85
C ILE A 73 -15.07 16.34 -12.69
N ARG A 74 -15.26 16.17 -14.00
CA ARG A 74 -15.76 17.22 -14.92
C ARG A 74 -17.12 17.76 -14.52
N GLY A 75 -17.99 16.90 -13.97
CA GLY A 75 -19.33 17.27 -13.51
C GLY A 75 -19.37 17.88 -12.10
N CYS A 76 -18.23 18.06 -11.42
CA CYS A 76 -18.24 18.65 -10.09
C CYS A 76 -18.60 20.15 -10.15
N LYS A 77 -19.21 20.63 -9.06
CA LYS A 77 -19.66 22.05 -8.97
C LYS A 77 -18.63 22.93 -8.24
N SER A 78 -17.49 22.39 -7.86
CA SER A 78 -16.43 23.14 -7.20
C SER A 78 -15.62 23.92 -8.23
N GLU A 79 -15.18 25.12 -7.86
CA GLU A 79 -14.23 25.91 -8.65
C GLU A 79 -12.76 25.51 -8.36
N CYS A 80 -12.53 24.64 -7.36
CA CYS A 80 -11.22 24.11 -7.02
C CYS A 80 -11.32 22.62 -6.70
N VAL A 81 -10.47 21.84 -7.33
CA VAL A 81 -10.36 20.39 -7.14
C VAL A 81 -8.95 20.03 -6.72
N ILE A 82 -8.84 19.25 -5.66
CA ILE A 82 -7.56 18.59 -5.27
C ILE A 82 -7.68 17.10 -5.58
N ILE A 83 -6.70 16.55 -6.27
CA ILE A 83 -6.58 15.12 -6.55
C ILE A 83 -5.30 14.62 -5.88
N THR A 84 -5.39 13.58 -5.04
CA THR A 84 -4.25 13.02 -4.33
C THR A 84 -4.11 11.54 -4.62
N ASP A 85 -2.86 11.08 -4.74
CA ASP A 85 -2.51 9.68 -5.01
C ASP A 85 -3.21 9.10 -6.26
N LEU A 86 -3.53 9.97 -7.19
CA LEU A 86 -4.17 9.70 -8.48
C LEU A 86 -3.89 10.86 -9.43
N GLY A 87 -4.10 10.66 -10.72
CA GLY A 87 -4.17 11.72 -11.71
C GLY A 87 -3.04 11.74 -12.72
N ALA A 88 -1.87 11.18 -12.45
CA ALA A 88 -0.71 11.17 -13.33
C ALA A 88 -1.04 10.71 -14.77
N SER A 89 -1.90 9.70 -14.91
CA SER A 89 -2.31 9.16 -16.21
C SER A 89 -3.34 10.03 -16.96
N TYR A 90 -3.93 11.03 -16.29
CA TYR A 90 -5.04 11.83 -16.82
C TYR A 90 -4.77 13.34 -16.84
N ILE A 91 -3.51 13.76 -16.70
CA ILE A 91 -3.11 15.17 -16.66
C ILE A 91 -3.64 15.94 -17.86
N SER A 92 -3.60 15.38 -19.08
CA SER A 92 -4.10 16.05 -20.28
C SER A 92 -5.60 16.34 -20.21
N GLN A 93 -6.42 15.42 -19.71
CA GLN A 93 -7.86 15.62 -19.54
C GLN A 93 -8.14 16.57 -18.37
N LEU A 94 -7.33 16.56 -17.30
CA LEU A 94 -7.44 17.47 -16.18
C LEU A 94 -7.07 18.92 -16.56
N ASP A 95 -6.15 19.11 -17.51
CA ASP A 95 -5.81 20.43 -18.06
C ASP A 95 -6.99 21.12 -18.81
N GLU A 96 -7.97 20.33 -19.28
CA GLU A 96 -9.16 20.81 -19.98
C GLU A 96 -10.30 21.22 -19.04
N MET A 97 -10.16 21.01 -17.72
CA MET A 97 -11.21 21.32 -16.75
C MET A 97 -11.42 22.83 -16.64
N PRO A 98 -12.69 23.31 -16.49
CA PRO A 98 -12.99 24.73 -16.42
C PRO A 98 -12.67 25.41 -15.08
N PHE A 99 -12.18 24.65 -14.11
CA PHE A 99 -11.86 25.06 -12.74
C PHE A 99 -10.39 24.83 -12.42
N ASP A 100 -9.95 25.31 -11.27
CA ASP A 100 -8.59 25.09 -10.80
C ASP A 100 -8.39 23.63 -10.33
N VAL A 101 -7.29 23.01 -10.77
CA VAL A 101 -6.94 21.64 -10.41
C VAL A 101 -5.55 21.60 -9.80
N VAL A 102 -5.45 21.00 -8.61
CA VAL A 102 -4.19 20.65 -7.93
C VAL A 102 -4.07 19.15 -7.91
N VAL A 103 -2.96 18.61 -8.39
CA VAL A 103 -2.66 17.17 -8.34
C VAL A 103 -1.41 16.95 -7.49
N LEU A 104 -1.54 16.11 -6.46
CA LEU A 104 -0.49 15.68 -5.55
C LEU A 104 -0.34 14.16 -5.70
N ASP A 105 0.52 13.73 -6.59
CA ASP A 105 0.62 12.33 -7.02
C ASP A 105 2.07 11.89 -7.10
N HIS A 106 2.33 10.59 -7.20
CA HIS A 106 3.67 10.01 -7.26
C HIS A 106 3.81 8.95 -8.36
N HIS A 107 2.73 8.64 -9.05
CA HIS A 107 2.73 7.66 -10.13
C HIS A 107 3.51 8.13 -11.36
N THR A 108 3.88 7.20 -12.24
CA THR A 108 4.62 7.47 -13.47
C THR A 108 3.93 8.54 -14.32
N ILE A 109 4.70 9.53 -14.74
CA ILE A 109 4.22 10.65 -15.57
C ILE A 109 4.03 10.18 -16.99
N ILE A 110 2.85 10.43 -17.55
CA ILE A 110 2.50 10.10 -18.96
C ILE A 110 2.48 11.35 -19.83
N SER A 111 2.07 12.52 -19.26
CA SER A 111 1.99 13.77 -19.98
C SER A 111 2.39 14.95 -19.10
N GLU A 112 2.81 16.06 -19.73
CA GLU A 112 3.12 17.31 -19.06
C GLU A 112 1.87 18.11 -18.74
N ALA A 113 1.83 18.74 -17.57
CA ALA A 113 0.76 19.64 -17.16
C ALA A 113 0.97 21.04 -17.78
N LYS A 114 -0.12 21.65 -18.26
CA LYS A 114 -0.14 23.02 -18.80
C LYS A 114 -0.82 24.00 -17.85
N ARG A 115 -1.97 23.65 -17.33
CA ARG A 115 -2.79 24.45 -16.40
C ARG A 115 -2.85 23.88 -15.00
N VAL A 116 -2.89 22.55 -14.90
CA VAL A 116 -2.93 21.83 -13.63
C VAL A 116 -1.71 22.22 -12.77
N CYS A 117 -1.94 22.54 -11.51
CA CYS A 117 -0.87 22.68 -10.54
C CYS A 117 -0.45 21.27 -10.09
N TYR A 118 0.56 20.72 -10.76
CA TYR A 118 0.96 19.33 -10.64
C TYR A 118 2.25 19.19 -9.83
N ALA A 119 2.17 18.57 -8.66
CA ALA A 119 3.29 18.22 -7.81
C ALA A 119 3.45 16.69 -7.80
N ASN A 120 4.55 16.20 -8.39
CA ASN A 120 4.87 14.80 -8.47
C ASN A 120 6.41 14.66 -8.34
N PRO A 121 6.94 13.76 -7.49
CA PRO A 121 8.38 13.59 -7.26
C PRO A 121 9.19 13.42 -8.53
N HIS A 122 8.67 12.68 -9.51
CA HIS A 122 9.34 12.41 -10.79
C HIS A 122 9.67 13.70 -11.58
N LEU A 123 8.89 14.78 -11.44
CA LEU A 123 9.17 16.09 -12.07
C LEU A 123 10.45 16.73 -11.53
N TYR A 124 10.94 16.25 -10.41
CA TYR A 124 12.09 16.82 -9.69
C TYR A 124 13.25 15.82 -9.55
N GLY A 125 13.22 14.73 -10.33
CA GLY A 125 14.28 13.72 -10.33
C GLY A 125 14.26 12.79 -9.10
N ILE A 126 13.14 12.70 -8.40
CA ILE A 126 12.92 11.81 -7.25
C ILE A 126 12.05 10.64 -7.70
N ASP A 127 12.44 9.43 -7.33
CA ASP A 127 11.65 8.25 -7.64
C ASP A 127 10.39 8.17 -6.76
N GLY A 128 9.23 8.33 -7.37
CA GLY A 128 7.93 8.23 -6.71
C GLY A 128 7.60 6.85 -6.17
N MET A 129 8.26 5.79 -6.66
CA MET A 129 8.02 4.41 -6.19
C MET A 129 8.70 4.09 -4.86
N THR A 130 9.75 4.84 -4.48
CA THR A 130 10.58 4.52 -3.31
C THR A 130 10.83 5.70 -2.37
N SER A 131 10.66 6.93 -2.87
CA SER A 131 11.23 8.12 -2.23
C SER A 131 10.21 9.23 -1.93
N GLY A 132 8.92 8.97 -2.19
CA GLY A 132 7.84 9.91 -1.91
C GLY A 132 6.53 9.43 -2.51
N CYS A 133 5.55 9.06 -1.69
CA CYS A 133 4.22 8.61 -2.06
C CYS A 133 3.19 9.77 -2.06
N GLY A 134 1.92 9.47 -2.34
CA GLY A 134 0.83 10.46 -2.33
C GLY A 134 0.69 11.18 -0.98
N ALA A 135 0.79 10.44 0.14
CA ALA A 135 0.75 11.02 1.49
C ALA A 135 1.98 11.90 1.78
N THR A 136 3.15 11.55 1.25
CA THR A 136 4.35 12.40 1.33
C THR A 136 4.11 13.75 0.63
N MET A 137 3.56 13.72 -0.58
CA MET A 137 3.25 14.93 -1.35
C MET A 137 2.16 15.76 -0.66
N SER A 138 1.12 15.09 -0.14
CA SER A 138 0.03 15.72 0.61
C SER A 138 0.51 16.38 1.91
N LEU A 139 1.45 15.76 2.63
CA LEU A 139 2.05 16.36 3.82
C LEU A 139 2.93 17.58 3.47
N LEU A 140 3.78 17.48 2.46
CA LEU A 140 4.61 18.60 2.01
C LEU A 140 3.75 19.80 1.58
N PHE A 141 2.64 19.56 0.88
CA PHE A 141 1.65 20.60 0.60
C PHE A 141 1.07 21.16 1.91
N SER A 142 0.64 20.31 2.80
CA SER A 142 -0.01 20.68 4.06
C SER A 142 0.88 21.56 4.93
N VAL A 143 2.17 21.23 5.09
CA VAL A 143 3.13 22.02 5.86
C VAL A 143 3.53 23.31 5.14
N THR A 144 3.46 23.34 3.80
CA THR A 144 3.61 24.58 3.02
C THR A 144 2.46 25.54 3.27
N VAL A 145 1.24 25.02 3.46
CA VAL A 145 0.06 25.81 3.87
C VAL A 145 0.23 26.37 5.27
N ASP A 146 0.62 25.52 6.24
CA ASP A 146 0.81 25.91 7.65
C ASP A 146 1.78 24.92 8.35
N GLU A 147 2.86 25.41 8.91
CA GLU A 147 3.86 24.60 9.64
C GLU A 147 3.26 23.83 10.84
N ARG A 148 2.13 24.25 11.38
CA ARG A 148 1.42 23.51 12.44
C ARG A 148 0.93 22.14 11.98
N ASN A 149 0.85 21.92 10.69
CA ASN A 149 0.44 20.63 10.08
C ASN A 149 1.52 19.54 10.15
N TRP A 150 2.70 19.81 10.72
CA TRP A 150 3.71 18.77 10.91
C TRP A 150 3.25 17.61 11.80
N ASP A 151 2.23 17.78 12.64
CA ASP A 151 1.64 16.68 13.41
C ASP A 151 1.03 15.59 12.51
N LEU A 152 0.63 15.95 11.27
CA LEU A 152 0.10 15.02 10.26
C LEU A 152 1.17 14.12 9.64
N VAL A 153 2.46 14.30 9.98
CA VAL A 153 3.52 13.38 9.56
C VAL A 153 3.24 11.94 10.01
N GLN A 154 2.54 11.76 11.12
CA GLN A 154 2.10 10.45 11.61
C GLN A 154 1.18 9.76 10.60
N VAL A 155 0.24 10.50 10.01
CA VAL A 155 -0.66 9.98 8.97
C VAL A 155 0.08 9.73 7.65
N ALA A 156 1.03 10.60 7.31
CA ALA A 156 1.88 10.38 6.13
C ALA A 156 2.69 9.09 6.24
N PHE A 157 3.18 8.74 7.44
CA PHE A 157 3.88 7.47 7.66
C PHE A 157 3.00 6.24 7.48
N ALA A 158 1.68 6.34 7.72
CA ALA A 158 0.75 5.26 7.39
C ALA A 158 0.63 5.09 5.85
N GLY A 159 0.63 6.18 5.07
CA GLY A 159 0.66 6.11 3.60
C GLY A 159 1.98 5.52 3.09
N ILE A 160 3.13 6.00 3.60
CA ILE A 160 4.46 5.46 3.27
C ILE A 160 4.55 3.95 3.54
N ALA A 161 3.94 3.48 4.66
CA ALA A 161 3.86 2.07 4.98
C ALA A 161 2.92 1.32 4.03
N GLY A 162 1.81 1.93 3.62
CA GLY A 162 0.86 1.38 2.64
C GLY A 162 1.50 1.10 1.30
N ASP A 163 2.29 2.02 0.80
CA ASP A 163 3.07 1.93 -0.42
C ASP A 163 4.37 1.11 -0.27
N ARG A 164 4.59 0.54 0.92
CA ARG A 164 5.78 -0.27 1.23
C ARG A 164 7.12 0.45 1.00
N GLN A 165 7.15 1.78 0.95
CA GLN A 165 8.35 2.58 0.69
C GLN A 165 9.35 2.60 1.86
N HIS A 166 9.04 1.92 2.97
CA HIS A 166 9.90 1.79 4.16
C HIS A 166 10.65 0.45 4.22
N ILE A 167 10.33 -0.53 3.35
CA ILE A 167 10.79 -1.93 3.48
C ILE A 167 12.31 -2.05 3.50
N ASN A 168 13.02 -1.44 2.58
CA ASN A 168 14.48 -1.49 2.50
C ASN A 168 15.16 -0.23 3.06
N GLY A 169 14.50 0.42 4.03
CA GLY A 169 14.89 1.73 4.56
C GLY A 169 14.26 2.88 3.76
N LEU A 170 14.09 4.00 4.43
CA LEU A 170 13.53 5.20 3.81
C LEU A 170 14.54 5.90 2.92
N SER A 171 14.05 6.52 1.84
CA SER A 171 14.87 7.29 0.91
C SER A 171 14.20 8.62 0.52
N GLY A 172 14.97 9.54 -0.04
CA GLY A 172 14.51 10.80 -0.60
C GLY A 172 13.64 11.64 0.37
N LEU A 173 12.46 12.03 -0.08
CA LEU A 173 11.53 12.86 0.71
C LEU A 173 11.06 12.15 1.98
N ASN A 174 10.91 10.82 1.96
CA ASN A 174 10.48 10.06 3.14
C ASN A 174 11.52 10.12 4.27
N THR A 175 12.82 10.11 3.95
CA THR A 175 13.90 10.31 4.93
C THR A 175 13.82 11.71 5.55
N TYR A 176 13.53 12.73 4.76
CA TYR A 176 13.32 14.09 5.25
C TYR A 176 12.13 14.15 6.23
N LEU A 177 11.00 13.52 5.87
CA LEU A 177 9.83 13.47 6.76
C LEU A 177 10.13 12.74 8.07
N LEU A 178 10.92 11.64 8.03
CA LEU A 178 11.38 10.97 9.25
C LEU A 178 12.18 11.91 10.14
N SER A 179 13.18 12.57 9.58
CA SER A 179 14.06 13.50 10.31
C SER A 179 13.25 14.59 11.02
N GLU A 180 12.31 15.23 10.33
CA GLU A 180 11.47 16.27 10.91
C GLU A 180 10.44 15.68 11.91
N GLY A 181 9.88 14.50 11.64
CA GLY A 181 8.94 13.81 12.53
C GLY A 181 9.59 13.42 13.86
N VAL A 182 10.81 12.88 13.82
CA VAL A 182 11.60 12.54 15.03
C VAL A 182 12.00 13.80 15.78
N LYS A 183 12.55 14.80 15.10
CA LYS A 183 12.96 16.07 15.70
C LYS A 183 11.81 16.79 16.42
N ARG A 184 10.59 16.71 15.89
CA ARG A 184 9.38 17.31 16.46
C ARG A 184 8.69 16.42 17.49
N GLY A 185 9.17 15.19 17.70
CA GLY A 185 8.64 14.25 18.68
C GLY A 185 7.34 13.55 18.25
N TYR A 186 7.00 13.53 16.97
CA TYR A 186 5.82 12.84 16.45
C TYR A 186 6.09 11.39 16.07
N ILE A 187 7.30 11.07 15.64
CA ILE A 187 7.73 9.75 15.22
C ILE A 187 8.88 9.27 16.10
N GLU A 188 8.87 7.98 16.41
CA GLU A 188 10.01 7.28 16.98
C GLU A 188 10.37 6.11 16.09
N GLU A 189 11.61 6.09 15.61
CA GLU A 189 12.14 4.97 14.85
C GLU A 189 12.60 3.89 15.82
N MET A 190 12.11 2.67 15.64
CA MET A 190 12.41 1.51 16.47
C MET A 190 13.08 0.42 15.63
N PRO A 191 13.96 -0.39 16.26
CA PRO A 191 14.51 -1.57 15.60
C PRO A 191 13.40 -2.50 15.12
N GLY A 192 13.66 -3.17 14.01
CA GLY A 192 12.76 -4.16 13.46
C GLY A 192 12.61 -5.39 14.35
N SER A 193 11.52 -6.10 14.18
CA SER A 193 11.23 -7.33 14.93
C SER A 193 10.35 -8.26 14.12
N LEU A 194 10.63 -9.56 14.20
CA LEU A 194 9.74 -10.61 13.69
C LEU A 194 8.50 -10.83 14.57
N ILE A 195 8.50 -10.26 15.79
CA ILE A 195 7.38 -10.41 16.72
C ILE A 195 6.40 -9.27 16.47
N PRO A 196 5.09 -9.54 16.31
CA PRO A 196 4.09 -8.48 16.14
C PRO A 196 4.02 -7.58 17.39
N SER A 197 3.68 -6.30 17.19
CA SER A 197 3.42 -5.37 18.29
C SER A 197 2.08 -5.68 18.96
N GLY A 198 1.89 -5.25 20.23
CA GLY A 198 0.69 -5.47 21.00
C GLY A 198 0.53 -6.92 21.50
N ASP A 199 -0.69 -7.45 21.53
CA ASP A 199 -0.96 -8.82 22.00
C ASP A 199 -0.35 -9.87 21.08
N ILE A 200 0.59 -10.65 21.64
CA ILE A 200 1.41 -11.59 20.86
C ILE A 200 0.57 -12.74 20.30
N MET A 201 -0.40 -13.27 21.05
CA MET A 201 -1.23 -14.38 20.58
C MET A 201 -2.06 -13.96 19.39
N THR A 202 -2.77 -12.85 19.50
CA THR A 202 -3.60 -12.30 18.42
C THR A 202 -2.72 -11.91 17.23
N GLY A 203 -1.59 -11.27 17.47
CA GLY A 203 -0.66 -10.84 16.43
C GLY A 203 -0.10 -12.01 15.63
N LEU A 204 0.36 -13.07 16.27
CA LEU A 204 0.85 -14.28 15.60
C LEU A 204 -0.26 -15.03 14.86
N TYR A 205 -1.46 -15.10 15.47
CA TYR A 205 -2.62 -15.74 14.83
C TYR A 205 -3.04 -15.03 13.55
N LEU A 206 -3.08 -13.69 13.55
CA LEU A 206 -3.49 -12.88 12.41
C LEU A 206 -2.33 -12.52 11.47
N MET A 207 -1.12 -13.02 11.73
CA MET A 207 0.07 -12.65 10.98
C MET A 207 0.03 -13.19 9.54
N THR A 208 0.19 -12.30 8.57
CA THR A 208 0.22 -12.62 7.13
C THR A 208 1.45 -12.05 6.41
N ASP A 209 2.17 -11.15 7.05
CA ASP A 209 3.44 -10.59 6.57
C ASP A 209 4.50 -10.68 7.69
N PRO A 210 5.18 -11.85 7.81
CA PRO A 210 5.07 -13.06 6.99
C PRO A 210 3.95 -14.00 7.44
N TYR A 211 3.37 -14.77 6.51
CA TYR A 211 2.54 -15.94 6.86
C TYR A 211 3.42 -17.08 7.37
N ILE A 212 3.11 -17.60 8.55
CA ILE A 212 3.89 -18.67 9.19
C ILE A 212 3.06 -19.95 9.20
N ARG A 213 3.45 -20.93 8.39
CA ARG A 213 2.79 -22.24 8.30
C ARG A 213 2.68 -22.89 9.67
N GLY A 214 1.47 -23.36 10.00
CA GLY A 214 1.16 -24.01 11.28
C GLY A 214 1.11 -23.08 12.49
N VAL A 215 1.26 -21.75 12.29
CA VAL A 215 1.11 -20.73 13.35
C VAL A 215 0.01 -19.74 12.96
N SER A 216 0.15 -19.06 11.81
CA SER A 216 -0.88 -18.13 11.33
C SER A 216 -2.21 -18.88 11.12
N GLY A 217 -3.28 -18.38 11.73
CA GLY A 217 -4.61 -19.01 11.71
C GLY A 217 -4.74 -20.31 12.55
N ASN A 218 -3.74 -20.63 13.36
CA ASN A 218 -3.71 -21.87 14.17
C ASN A 218 -3.46 -21.56 15.64
N THR A 219 -4.50 -21.58 16.45
CA THR A 219 -4.42 -21.29 17.88
C THR A 219 -3.46 -22.23 18.63
N ASP A 220 -3.49 -23.53 18.30
CA ASP A 220 -2.61 -24.51 18.93
C ASP A 220 -1.14 -24.31 18.53
N GLY A 221 -0.93 -23.96 17.27
CA GLY A 221 0.40 -23.61 16.75
C GLY A 221 0.99 -22.36 17.41
N VAL A 222 0.17 -21.33 17.62
CA VAL A 222 0.58 -20.12 18.36
C VAL A 222 0.91 -20.48 19.82
N ALA A 223 0.03 -21.25 20.50
CA ALA A 223 0.24 -21.65 21.89
C ALA A 223 1.51 -22.49 22.06
N ALA A 224 1.78 -23.42 21.14
CA ALA A 224 3.01 -24.21 21.12
C ALA A 224 4.25 -23.32 20.94
N LEU A 225 4.24 -22.40 19.99
CA LEU A 225 5.34 -21.47 19.74
C LEU A 225 5.66 -20.60 20.97
N MET A 226 4.62 -20.04 21.61
CA MET A 226 4.77 -19.26 22.83
C MET A 226 5.31 -20.09 23.99
N LYS A 227 4.81 -21.31 24.17
CA LYS A 227 5.31 -22.25 25.19
C LYS A 227 6.80 -22.58 24.98
N ASP A 228 7.20 -22.84 23.74
CA ASP A 228 8.59 -23.12 23.39
C ASP A 228 9.50 -21.92 23.65
N ALA A 229 8.96 -20.70 23.48
CA ALA A 229 9.63 -19.46 23.86
C ALA A 229 9.68 -19.22 25.39
N GLY A 230 8.87 -19.93 26.18
CA GLY A 230 8.72 -19.72 27.63
C GLY A 230 7.80 -18.55 27.98
N ILE A 231 6.97 -18.09 27.04
CA ILE A 231 6.08 -16.94 27.18
C ILE A 231 4.68 -17.42 27.51
N SER A 232 4.08 -16.87 28.59
CA SER A 232 2.70 -17.16 28.98
C SER A 232 1.69 -16.43 28.06
N SER A 233 0.46 -16.92 28.00
CA SER A 233 -0.65 -16.27 27.32
C SER A 233 -0.94 -14.87 27.89
N GLY A 234 -1.48 -13.96 27.08
CA GLY A 234 -1.85 -12.61 27.48
C GLY A 234 -0.66 -11.63 27.63
N ARG A 235 0.52 -11.98 27.12
CA ARG A 235 1.67 -11.09 27.08
C ARG A 235 1.64 -10.23 25.81
N SER A 236 2.02 -8.95 25.95
CA SER A 236 2.26 -8.06 24.82
C SER A 236 3.76 -7.97 24.49
N TYR A 237 4.08 -7.55 23.27
CA TYR A 237 5.47 -7.32 22.83
C TYR A 237 6.23 -6.40 23.82
N GLU A 238 5.58 -5.35 24.26
CA GLU A 238 6.16 -4.33 25.15
C GLU A 238 6.44 -4.91 26.56
N SER A 239 5.78 -6.00 26.93
CA SER A 239 5.96 -6.66 28.23
C SER A 239 7.06 -7.72 28.23
N LEU A 240 7.64 -8.04 27.05
CA LEU A 240 8.72 -9.01 26.95
C LEU A 240 10.07 -8.39 27.31
N ASP A 241 10.89 -9.18 27.99
CA ASP A 241 12.31 -8.85 28.16
C ASP A 241 13.13 -9.21 26.89
N GLU A 242 14.38 -8.81 26.84
CA GLU A 242 15.24 -9.01 25.66
C GLU A 242 15.58 -10.49 25.39
N GLU A 243 15.59 -11.34 26.42
CA GLU A 243 15.82 -12.78 26.25
C GLU A 243 14.58 -13.45 25.64
N GLU A 244 13.40 -13.13 26.15
CA GLU A 244 12.11 -13.59 25.61
C GLU A 244 11.95 -13.17 24.14
N LYS A 245 12.22 -11.90 23.82
CA LYS A 245 12.18 -11.37 22.44
C LYS A 245 13.14 -12.12 21.52
N ARG A 246 14.38 -12.29 21.96
CA ARG A 246 15.40 -13.02 21.18
C ARG A 246 14.98 -14.46 20.92
N LYS A 247 14.47 -15.15 21.95
CA LYS A 247 14.07 -16.55 21.84
C LYS A 247 12.88 -16.72 20.90
N LEU A 248 11.83 -15.92 21.06
CA LEU A 248 10.66 -15.97 20.18
C LEU A 248 11.01 -15.61 18.74
N SER A 249 11.79 -14.54 18.50
CA SER A 249 12.27 -14.19 17.17
C SER A 249 13.08 -15.31 16.52
N SER A 250 13.93 -15.99 17.28
CA SER A 250 14.71 -17.14 16.78
C SER A 250 13.81 -18.30 16.37
N LEU A 251 12.78 -18.62 17.15
CA LEU A 251 11.82 -19.68 16.83
C LEU A 251 11.00 -19.33 15.58
N ILE A 252 10.57 -18.07 15.44
CA ILE A 252 9.88 -17.58 14.23
C ILE A 252 10.82 -17.71 13.02
N ALA A 253 12.07 -17.26 13.13
CA ALA A 253 13.06 -17.35 12.04
C ALA A 253 13.31 -18.80 11.61
N VAL A 254 13.41 -19.73 12.55
CA VAL A 254 13.55 -21.18 12.26
C VAL A 254 12.34 -21.68 11.47
N LYS A 255 11.11 -21.31 11.85
CA LYS A 255 9.90 -21.73 11.13
C LYS A 255 9.86 -21.13 9.71
N LEU A 256 10.21 -19.85 9.56
CA LEU A 256 10.27 -19.20 8.26
C LEU A 256 11.33 -19.83 7.34
N THR A 257 12.51 -20.17 7.89
CA THR A 257 13.55 -20.90 7.15
C THR A 257 13.07 -22.30 6.73
N ALA A 258 12.41 -23.01 7.64
CA ALA A 258 11.91 -24.35 7.37
C ALA A 258 10.83 -24.38 6.28
N GLN A 259 10.07 -23.30 6.11
CA GLN A 259 9.08 -23.15 5.02
C GLN A 259 9.68 -22.61 3.71
N GLY A 260 11.01 -22.38 3.64
CA GLY A 260 11.73 -21.98 2.43
C GLY A 260 11.94 -20.48 2.28
N MET A 261 11.62 -19.64 3.28
CA MET A 261 11.85 -18.20 3.19
C MET A 261 13.35 -17.89 3.12
N GLN A 262 13.75 -17.09 2.17
CA GLN A 262 15.14 -16.65 2.02
C GLN A 262 15.53 -15.64 3.11
N VAL A 263 16.81 -15.60 3.48
CA VAL A 263 17.33 -14.68 4.51
C VAL A 263 17.12 -13.21 4.11
N SER A 264 17.23 -12.87 2.82
CA SER A 264 16.93 -11.53 2.32
C SER A 264 15.49 -11.10 2.62
N SER A 265 14.53 -11.99 2.40
CA SER A 265 13.12 -11.75 2.72
C SER A 265 12.86 -11.60 4.23
N MET A 266 13.64 -12.28 5.07
CA MET A 266 13.56 -12.09 6.53
C MET A 266 14.02 -10.70 6.96
N ASN A 267 15.01 -10.11 6.28
CA ASN A 267 15.43 -8.74 6.56
C ASN A 267 14.32 -7.73 6.19
N GLU A 268 13.56 -8.00 5.13
CA GLU A 268 12.39 -7.18 4.78
C GLU A 268 11.29 -7.28 5.85
N VAL A 269 11.10 -8.45 6.45
CA VAL A 269 10.12 -8.63 7.54
C VAL A 269 10.60 -7.96 8.84
N ALA A 270 11.89 -8.08 9.16
CA ALA A 270 12.50 -7.46 10.35
C ALA A 270 12.91 -6.00 10.12
N ARG A 271 12.18 -5.29 9.25
CA ARG A 271 12.41 -3.87 8.93
C ARG A 271 12.18 -2.95 10.11
N ASN A 272 12.79 -1.76 10.10
CA ASN A 272 12.55 -0.74 11.12
C ASN A 272 11.06 -0.40 11.21
N ARG A 273 10.59 -0.17 12.43
CA ARG A 273 9.22 0.23 12.74
C ARG A 273 9.19 1.70 13.12
N TYR A 274 8.08 2.35 12.83
CA TYR A 274 7.88 3.78 13.07
C TYR A 274 6.69 3.96 13.99
N ARG A 275 6.97 4.26 15.26
CA ARG A 275 5.95 4.51 16.29
C ARG A 275 5.37 5.89 16.13
N LEU A 276 4.07 5.99 15.99
CA LEU A 276 3.28 7.21 15.91
C LEU A 276 2.91 7.64 17.32
N LYS A 277 3.65 8.61 17.87
CA LYS A 277 3.59 8.94 19.32
C LYS A 277 2.23 9.51 19.74
N GLY A 278 1.58 10.29 18.89
CA GLY A 278 0.26 10.85 19.17
C GLY A 278 -0.88 9.83 19.11
N LEU A 279 -0.71 8.73 18.37
CA LEU A 279 -1.69 7.67 18.22
C LEU A 279 -1.33 6.42 19.04
N ASN A 280 -0.10 6.38 19.58
CA ASN A 280 0.42 5.25 20.36
C ASN A 280 0.36 3.89 19.63
N MET A 281 0.60 3.89 18.32
CA MET A 281 0.62 2.70 17.47
C MET A 281 1.72 2.78 16.41
N ASP A 282 2.04 1.67 15.76
CA ASP A 282 3.02 1.64 14.66
C ASP A 282 2.36 2.12 13.35
N ALA A 283 3.14 2.74 12.46
CA ALA A 283 2.66 3.27 11.19
C ALA A 283 1.99 2.20 10.33
N GLU A 284 2.50 0.96 10.33
CA GLU A 284 1.90 -0.17 9.61
C GLU A 284 0.52 -0.58 10.17
N VAL A 285 0.30 -0.41 11.47
CA VAL A 285 -1.02 -0.67 12.09
C VAL A 285 -2.04 0.35 11.58
N LEU A 286 -1.70 1.65 11.64
CA LEU A 286 -2.57 2.68 11.08
C LEU A 286 -2.80 2.48 9.58
N SER A 287 -1.76 2.17 8.83
CA SER A 287 -1.84 1.84 7.40
C SER A 287 -2.87 0.73 7.14
N SER A 288 -2.82 -0.35 7.91
CA SER A 288 -3.76 -1.46 7.81
C SER A 288 -5.19 -1.03 8.10
N VAL A 289 -5.40 -0.16 9.09
CA VAL A 289 -6.71 0.40 9.43
C VAL A 289 -7.28 1.23 8.27
N LEU A 290 -6.48 2.14 7.72
CA LEU A 290 -6.91 3.01 6.63
C LEU A 290 -7.21 2.21 5.36
N ASN A 291 -6.35 1.23 5.03
CA ASN A 291 -6.55 0.32 3.89
C ASN A 291 -7.83 -0.52 4.03
N SER A 292 -8.08 -1.07 5.21
CA SER A 292 -9.26 -1.89 5.48
C SER A 292 -10.54 -1.06 5.37
N CYS A 293 -10.55 0.17 5.88
CA CYS A 293 -11.67 1.10 5.73
C CYS A 293 -11.96 1.43 4.26
N GLY A 294 -10.91 1.70 3.48
CA GLY A 294 -11.05 1.98 2.05
C GLY A 294 -11.62 0.79 1.28
N ARG A 295 -11.09 -0.42 1.50
CA ARG A 295 -11.55 -1.67 0.87
C ARG A 295 -12.97 -2.06 1.26
N ALA A 296 -13.36 -1.82 2.52
CA ALA A 296 -14.70 -2.10 2.99
C ALA A 296 -15.75 -1.08 2.52
N GLY A 297 -15.37 -0.07 1.72
CA GLY A 297 -16.28 0.97 1.24
C GLY A 297 -16.68 2.00 2.30
N ILE A 298 -16.03 2.01 3.45
CA ILE A 298 -16.22 2.98 4.54
C ILE A 298 -15.04 3.96 4.66
N GLY A 299 -14.47 4.36 3.52
CA GLY A 299 -13.30 5.23 3.46
C GLY A 299 -13.44 6.54 4.24
N GLY A 300 -14.67 7.06 4.41
CA GLY A 300 -14.95 8.21 5.28
C GLY A 300 -14.58 7.95 6.75
N VAL A 301 -14.74 6.73 7.24
CA VAL A 301 -14.29 6.31 8.59
C VAL A 301 -12.76 6.33 8.65
N GLY A 302 -12.08 5.79 7.62
CA GLY A 302 -10.62 5.83 7.52
C GLY A 302 -10.08 7.26 7.51
N ILE A 303 -10.68 8.16 6.72
CA ILE A 303 -10.31 9.58 6.68
C ILE A 303 -10.47 10.22 8.07
N ALA A 304 -11.61 10.01 8.74
CA ALA A 304 -11.86 10.56 10.07
C ALA A 304 -10.87 10.00 11.12
N ALA A 305 -10.55 8.70 11.05
CA ALA A 305 -9.51 8.08 11.89
C ALA A 305 -8.13 8.74 11.65
N GLY A 306 -7.72 8.94 10.40
CA GLY A 306 -6.50 9.66 10.04
C GLY A 306 -6.52 11.12 10.49
N MET A 307 -7.68 11.77 10.56
CA MET A 307 -7.84 13.12 11.13
C MET A 307 -7.79 13.15 12.67
N GLY A 308 -7.73 11.99 13.34
CA GLY A 308 -7.59 11.85 14.78
C GLY A 308 -8.89 11.57 15.55
N ASP A 309 -9.97 11.17 14.84
CA ASP A 309 -11.21 10.77 15.50
C ASP A 309 -11.09 9.35 16.09
N GLN A 310 -11.09 9.26 17.42
CA GLN A 310 -10.86 8.02 18.15
C GLN A 310 -11.98 6.99 17.94
N LYS A 311 -13.22 7.42 17.74
CA LYS A 311 -14.35 6.52 17.48
C LYS A 311 -14.21 5.86 16.11
N SER A 312 -13.84 6.63 15.10
CA SER A 312 -13.57 6.14 13.74
C SER A 312 -12.34 5.23 13.73
N LEU A 313 -11.30 5.54 14.52
CA LEU A 313 -10.13 4.68 14.66
C LEU A 313 -10.52 3.31 15.22
N ALA A 314 -11.26 3.27 16.34
CA ALA A 314 -11.73 2.01 16.94
C ALA A 314 -12.63 1.20 15.97
N GLN A 315 -13.50 1.85 15.21
CA GLN A 315 -14.31 1.19 14.18
C GLN A 315 -13.43 0.61 13.06
N GLY A 316 -12.42 1.33 12.62
CA GLY A 316 -11.48 0.87 11.61
C GLY A 316 -10.63 -0.31 12.10
N GLU A 317 -10.23 -0.33 13.36
CA GLU A 317 -9.51 -1.45 13.98
C GLU A 317 -10.34 -2.74 13.97
N GLU A 318 -11.67 -2.67 14.26
CA GLU A 318 -12.54 -3.85 14.18
C GLU A 318 -12.65 -4.38 12.74
N VAL A 319 -12.88 -3.51 11.76
CA VAL A 319 -12.92 -3.91 10.34
C VAL A 319 -11.57 -4.52 9.91
N THR A 320 -10.46 -4.03 10.45
CA THR A 320 -9.12 -4.57 10.16
C THR A 320 -8.96 -5.98 10.73
N LYS A 321 -9.41 -6.23 11.96
CA LYS A 321 -9.38 -7.56 12.58
C LYS A 321 -10.24 -8.57 11.80
N GLU A 322 -11.44 -8.18 11.40
CA GLU A 322 -12.32 -9.02 10.59
C GLU A 322 -11.68 -9.37 9.24
N SER A 323 -11.13 -8.36 8.55
CA SER A 323 -10.43 -8.57 7.27
C SER A 323 -9.19 -9.46 7.42
N ALA A 324 -8.39 -9.24 8.47
CA ALA A 324 -7.21 -10.07 8.76
C ALA A 324 -7.61 -11.52 9.03
N ALA A 325 -8.68 -11.76 9.80
CA ALA A 325 -9.18 -13.10 10.08
C ALA A 325 -9.63 -13.82 8.80
N GLN A 326 -10.31 -13.12 7.88
CA GLN A 326 -10.73 -13.66 6.58
C GLN A 326 -9.51 -14.00 5.70
N ILE A 327 -8.52 -13.10 5.64
CA ILE A 327 -7.29 -13.32 4.86
C ILE A 327 -6.54 -14.54 5.39
N VAL A 328 -6.36 -14.63 6.72
CA VAL A 328 -5.67 -15.76 7.35
C VAL A 328 -6.41 -17.07 7.09
N ALA A 329 -7.75 -17.10 7.21
CA ALA A 329 -8.55 -18.27 6.92
C ALA A 329 -8.37 -18.71 5.45
N SER A 330 -8.42 -17.78 4.50
CA SER A 330 -8.17 -18.06 3.07
C SER A 330 -6.76 -18.58 2.83
N MET A 331 -5.76 -18.05 3.55
CA MET A 331 -4.37 -18.53 3.43
C MET A 331 -4.20 -19.94 3.99
N VAL A 332 -4.83 -20.27 5.11
CA VAL A 332 -4.82 -21.65 5.68
C VAL A 332 -5.46 -22.63 4.70
N GLU A 333 -6.59 -22.26 4.10
CA GLU A 333 -7.24 -23.08 3.08
C GLU A 333 -6.34 -23.28 1.85
N LEU A 334 -5.72 -22.20 1.37
CA LEU A 334 -4.83 -22.24 0.23
C LEU A 334 -3.57 -23.07 0.52
N ASP A 335 -2.97 -22.97 1.71
CA ASP A 335 -1.82 -23.77 2.13
C ASP A 335 -2.16 -25.27 2.17
N ASN A 336 -3.39 -25.62 2.59
CA ASN A 336 -3.86 -27.01 2.59
C ASN A 336 -4.14 -27.55 1.18
N LYS A 337 -4.68 -26.72 0.27
CA LYS A 337 -4.97 -27.11 -1.13
C LYS A 337 -3.73 -27.10 -2.02
N GLY A 338 -2.76 -26.22 -1.74
CA GLY A 338 -1.62 -25.94 -2.59
C GLY A 338 -1.96 -25.08 -3.81
N LEU A 339 -0.95 -24.71 -4.58
CA LEU A 339 -1.09 -23.94 -5.82
C LEU A 339 -1.10 -24.88 -7.05
N ASN A 340 -1.90 -24.54 -8.05
CA ASN A 340 -1.85 -25.20 -9.36
C ASN A 340 -0.54 -24.84 -10.04
N GLN A 341 0.20 -25.83 -10.51
CA GLN A 341 1.50 -25.66 -11.15
C GLN A 341 1.41 -25.76 -12.66
N MET A 342 2.08 -24.83 -13.35
CA MET A 342 2.40 -24.91 -14.79
C MET A 342 3.93 -24.87 -14.95
N GLU A 343 4.44 -24.83 -16.17
CA GLU A 343 5.89 -24.91 -16.42
C GLU A 343 6.60 -23.66 -15.86
N HIS A 344 6.07 -22.48 -16.12
CA HIS A 344 6.69 -21.18 -15.80
C HIS A 344 5.88 -20.32 -14.83
N ILE A 345 4.63 -20.65 -14.55
CA ILE A 345 3.78 -19.94 -13.59
C ILE A 345 3.12 -20.91 -12.59
N GLN A 346 2.56 -20.34 -11.51
CA GLN A 346 1.67 -21.03 -10.59
C GLN A 346 0.44 -20.15 -10.32
N TRP A 347 -0.71 -20.79 -10.04
CA TRP A 347 -1.96 -20.05 -9.91
C TRP A 347 -2.94 -20.69 -8.92
N PHE A 348 -3.92 -19.91 -8.47
CA PHE A 348 -5.01 -20.38 -7.62
C PHE A 348 -6.26 -19.52 -7.78
N ASP A 349 -7.41 -20.08 -7.39
CA ASP A 349 -8.69 -19.39 -7.38
C ASP A 349 -8.91 -18.68 -6.04
N THR A 350 -9.41 -17.43 -6.08
CA THR A 350 -9.72 -16.58 -4.94
C THR A 350 -11.21 -16.23 -4.86
N SER A 351 -12.07 -16.96 -5.54
CA SER A 351 -13.49 -16.63 -5.70
C SER A 351 -14.23 -16.37 -4.38
N ASP A 352 -13.83 -17.06 -3.33
CA ASP A 352 -14.47 -17.00 -2.02
C ASP A 352 -13.95 -15.88 -1.10
N SER A 353 -12.89 -15.15 -1.50
CA SER A 353 -12.18 -14.28 -0.55
C SER A 353 -12.29 -12.78 -0.81
N GLY A 354 -12.44 -12.35 -2.06
CA GLY A 354 -12.39 -10.92 -2.42
C GLY A 354 -11.02 -10.24 -2.26
N PHE A 355 -9.98 -10.94 -1.78
CA PHE A 355 -8.64 -10.39 -1.49
C PHE A 355 -7.57 -10.83 -2.48
N THR A 356 -7.92 -11.04 -3.75
CA THR A 356 -7.07 -11.64 -4.79
C THR A 356 -5.63 -11.13 -4.80
N GLY A 357 -5.43 -9.82 -4.86
CA GLY A 357 -4.08 -9.24 -4.93
C GLY A 357 -3.25 -9.43 -3.66
N MET A 358 -3.90 -9.43 -2.50
CA MET A 358 -3.23 -9.62 -1.20
C MET A 358 -2.85 -11.09 -1.01
N LEU A 359 -3.79 -12.01 -1.23
CA LEU A 359 -3.53 -13.45 -1.16
C LEU A 359 -2.45 -13.88 -2.15
N CYS A 360 -2.45 -13.30 -3.37
CA CYS A 360 -1.43 -13.56 -4.37
C CYS A 360 -0.02 -13.18 -3.87
N GLY A 361 0.12 -12.01 -3.20
CA GLY A 361 1.38 -11.57 -2.63
C GLY A 361 1.86 -12.46 -1.47
N ILE A 362 0.94 -12.82 -0.56
CA ILE A 362 1.26 -13.69 0.59
C ILE A 362 1.61 -15.11 0.11
N ALA A 363 0.83 -15.66 -0.82
CA ALA A 363 1.06 -17.00 -1.37
C ALA A 363 2.41 -17.10 -2.08
N MET A 364 2.76 -16.10 -2.89
CA MET A 364 4.06 -16.01 -3.55
C MET A 364 5.23 -16.11 -2.55
N GLN A 365 5.14 -15.39 -1.42
CA GLN A 365 6.22 -15.33 -0.44
C GLN A 365 6.29 -16.57 0.47
N SER A 366 5.15 -17.25 0.71
CA SER A 366 5.03 -18.18 1.84
C SER A 366 4.76 -19.62 1.45
N ILE A 367 4.06 -19.87 0.32
CA ILE A 367 3.67 -21.20 -0.11
C ILE A 367 4.04 -21.53 -1.55
N GLY A 368 4.28 -20.52 -2.37
CA GLY A 368 4.61 -20.67 -3.79
C GLY A 368 6.02 -21.16 -4.03
N ASP A 369 6.25 -21.67 -5.25
CA ASP A 369 7.59 -21.88 -5.80
C ASP A 369 8.24 -20.51 -6.04
N PRO A 370 9.40 -20.20 -5.42
CA PRO A 370 10.05 -18.90 -5.54
C PRO A 370 10.56 -18.60 -6.97
N ASP A 371 10.68 -19.59 -7.81
CA ASP A 371 11.11 -19.43 -9.21
C ASP A 371 9.97 -19.11 -10.17
N LYS A 372 8.70 -19.17 -9.73
CA LYS A 372 7.52 -18.96 -10.56
C LYS A 372 6.68 -17.77 -10.11
N PRO A 373 6.27 -16.85 -10.99
CA PRO A 373 5.25 -15.86 -10.67
C PRO A 373 3.95 -16.53 -10.22
N THR A 374 3.27 -15.89 -9.27
CA THR A 374 2.01 -16.38 -8.71
C THR A 374 0.84 -15.57 -9.25
N ILE A 375 -0.21 -16.26 -9.70
CA ILE A 375 -1.40 -15.67 -10.32
C ILE A 375 -2.63 -16.02 -9.47
N GLY A 376 -3.32 -15.01 -8.97
CA GLY A 376 -4.61 -15.16 -8.32
C GLY A 376 -5.75 -14.84 -9.28
N LEU A 377 -6.78 -15.68 -9.32
CA LEU A 377 -7.95 -15.57 -10.17
C LEU A 377 -9.20 -15.45 -9.31
N ASN A 378 -10.02 -14.41 -9.51
CA ASN A 378 -11.35 -14.34 -8.90
C ASN A 378 -12.39 -14.76 -9.93
N MET A 379 -12.67 -16.06 -9.99
CA MET A 379 -13.59 -16.67 -10.96
C MET A 379 -15.07 -16.48 -10.62
N SER A 380 -15.41 -15.83 -9.50
CA SER A 380 -16.80 -15.47 -9.17
C SER A 380 -17.35 -14.30 -10.01
N ASN A 381 -16.48 -13.63 -10.77
CA ASN A 381 -16.85 -12.53 -11.65
C ASN A 381 -16.69 -12.92 -13.13
N ASP A 382 -17.48 -12.29 -13.98
CA ASP A 382 -17.28 -12.31 -15.44
C ASP A 382 -17.38 -10.86 -15.95
N PRO A 383 -16.26 -10.27 -16.41
CA PRO A 383 -14.95 -10.86 -16.57
C PRO A 383 -14.25 -11.19 -15.23
N VAL A 384 -13.41 -12.23 -15.25
CA VAL A 384 -12.59 -12.69 -14.13
C VAL A 384 -11.53 -11.65 -13.81
N ASN A 385 -11.46 -11.22 -12.54
CA ASN A 385 -10.40 -10.33 -12.08
C ASN A 385 -9.13 -11.12 -11.76
N LEU A 386 -7.99 -10.60 -12.22
CA LEU A 386 -6.69 -11.23 -12.12
C LEU A 386 -5.73 -10.37 -11.29
N SER A 387 -4.88 -11.04 -10.53
CA SER A 387 -3.70 -10.43 -9.92
C SER A 387 -2.49 -11.31 -10.14
N SER A 388 -1.35 -10.72 -10.46
CA SER A 388 -0.08 -11.42 -10.57
C SER A 388 0.97 -10.77 -9.67
N ARG A 389 1.81 -11.61 -9.06
CA ARG A 389 2.92 -11.17 -8.23
C ARG A 389 4.17 -11.96 -8.59
N GLY A 390 5.30 -11.26 -8.61
CA GLY A 390 6.63 -11.82 -8.86
C GLY A 390 7.64 -11.33 -7.84
N MET A 391 8.69 -12.11 -7.63
CA MET A 391 9.82 -11.76 -6.77
C MET A 391 10.89 -10.99 -7.56
N TRP A 392 11.71 -10.21 -6.86
CA TRP A 392 12.82 -9.47 -7.48
C TRP A 392 13.81 -10.39 -8.22
N CYS A 393 14.08 -11.60 -7.68
CA CYS A 393 14.94 -12.58 -8.35
C CYS A 393 14.38 -13.05 -9.71
N GLN A 394 13.05 -13.04 -9.90
CA GLN A 394 12.43 -13.37 -11.18
C GLN A 394 12.58 -12.19 -12.17
N LEU A 395 12.46 -10.94 -11.69
CA LEU A 395 12.72 -9.75 -12.49
C LEU A 395 14.18 -9.72 -13.00
N GLU A 396 15.14 -10.06 -12.14
CA GLU A 396 16.55 -10.18 -12.51
C GLU A 396 16.79 -11.26 -13.58
N LYS A 397 15.94 -12.29 -13.62
CA LYS A 397 15.92 -13.32 -14.67
C LYS A 397 15.15 -12.91 -15.94
N GLY A 398 14.67 -11.65 -16.01
CA GLY A 398 14.00 -11.08 -17.19
C GLY A 398 12.48 -11.12 -17.19
N VAL A 399 11.84 -11.60 -16.10
CA VAL A 399 10.37 -11.60 -16.00
C VAL A 399 9.84 -10.17 -15.89
N ASP A 400 8.91 -9.81 -16.77
CA ASP A 400 8.16 -8.55 -16.75
C ASP A 400 6.66 -8.85 -16.78
N LEU A 401 6.03 -8.84 -15.58
CA LEU A 401 4.59 -9.12 -15.46
C LEU A 401 3.73 -8.06 -16.14
N SER A 402 4.20 -6.81 -16.26
CA SER A 402 3.42 -5.75 -16.89
C SER A 402 3.18 -6.04 -18.38
N VAL A 403 4.22 -6.50 -19.06
CA VAL A 403 4.16 -6.90 -20.47
C VAL A 403 3.40 -8.22 -20.63
N ALA A 404 3.77 -9.23 -19.82
CA ALA A 404 3.17 -10.57 -19.91
C ALA A 404 1.65 -10.52 -19.67
N MET A 405 1.18 -9.84 -18.65
CA MET A 405 -0.25 -9.68 -18.34
C MET A 405 -0.98 -8.90 -19.44
N ARG A 406 -0.42 -7.78 -19.91
CA ARG A 406 -1.04 -6.97 -20.96
C ARG A 406 -1.25 -7.77 -22.23
N GLU A 407 -0.22 -8.47 -22.71
CA GLU A 407 -0.27 -9.21 -23.96
C GLU A 407 -1.15 -10.46 -23.85
N SER A 408 -1.03 -11.21 -22.74
CA SER A 408 -1.82 -12.43 -22.53
C SER A 408 -3.31 -12.13 -22.33
N CYS A 409 -3.67 -11.07 -21.59
CA CYS A 409 -5.06 -10.65 -21.47
C CYS A 409 -5.62 -10.19 -22.82
N ALA A 410 -4.89 -9.35 -23.56
CA ALA A 410 -5.33 -8.84 -24.86
C ALA A 410 -5.54 -9.97 -25.88
N SER A 411 -4.73 -11.05 -25.85
CA SER A 411 -4.83 -12.20 -26.75
C SER A 411 -6.15 -12.99 -26.61
N VAL A 412 -6.86 -12.81 -25.50
CA VAL A 412 -8.15 -13.48 -25.22
C VAL A 412 -9.32 -12.50 -25.10
N GLY A 413 -9.12 -11.24 -25.51
CA GLY A 413 -10.16 -10.20 -25.50
C GLY A 413 -10.34 -9.53 -24.13
N GLY A 414 -9.39 -9.70 -23.24
CA GLY A 414 -9.32 -9.04 -21.93
C GLY A 414 -8.42 -7.80 -21.93
N SER A 415 -8.19 -7.26 -20.73
CA SER A 415 -7.28 -6.14 -20.50
C SER A 415 -6.37 -6.43 -19.29
N GLY A 416 -5.12 -5.98 -19.33
CA GLY A 416 -4.17 -6.19 -18.25
C GLY A 416 -3.01 -5.21 -18.31
N GLY A 417 -2.24 -5.15 -17.20
CA GLY A 417 -1.08 -4.30 -17.06
C GLY A 417 -0.74 -4.03 -15.60
N GLY A 418 0.20 -3.15 -15.36
CA GLY A 418 0.67 -2.79 -14.02
C GLY A 418 2.18 -2.61 -13.98
N HIS A 419 2.79 -3.03 -12.90
CA HIS A 419 4.24 -2.97 -12.69
C HIS A 419 4.91 -4.32 -13.04
N LYS A 420 6.22 -4.28 -13.25
CA LYS A 420 7.00 -5.47 -13.61
C LYS A 420 6.88 -6.64 -12.63
N ILE A 421 6.73 -6.34 -11.33
CA ILE A 421 6.60 -7.35 -10.26
C ILE A 421 5.17 -7.53 -9.74
N ALA A 422 4.24 -6.66 -10.12
CA ALA A 422 2.86 -6.68 -9.64
C ALA A 422 1.93 -6.13 -10.71
N SER A 423 1.15 -6.99 -11.33
CA SER A 423 0.21 -6.63 -12.39
C SER A 423 -1.15 -7.23 -12.13
N GLY A 424 -2.14 -6.70 -12.80
CA GLY A 424 -3.51 -7.19 -12.74
C GLY A 424 -4.15 -7.21 -14.12
N GLY A 425 -5.41 -7.64 -14.17
CA GLY A 425 -6.15 -7.67 -15.42
C GLY A 425 -7.54 -8.24 -15.26
N SER A 426 -8.22 -8.35 -16.37
CA SER A 426 -9.51 -9.03 -16.45
C SER A 426 -9.62 -9.77 -17.79
N VAL A 427 -10.21 -10.97 -17.76
CA VAL A 427 -10.44 -11.79 -18.94
C VAL A 427 -11.81 -12.46 -18.86
N PRO A 428 -12.47 -12.77 -20.00
CA PRO A 428 -13.72 -13.53 -19.99
C PRO A 428 -13.55 -14.89 -19.31
N LEU A 429 -14.54 -15.31 -18.54
CA LEU A 429 -14.50 -16.57 -17.76
C LEU A 429 -14.24 -17.81 -18.65
N ASP A 430 -14.85 -17.86 -19.83
CA ASP A 430 -14.67 -18.96 -20.80
C ASP A 430 -13.27 -19.00 -21.44
N LYS A 431 -12.42 -18.02 -21.19
CA LYS A 431 -11.06 -17.88 -21.75
C LYS A 431 -9.94 -18.12 -20.76
N ILE A 432 -10.25 -18.44 -19.50
CA ILE A 432 -9.25 -18.60 -18.42
C ILE A 432 -8.17 -19.62 -18.79
N GLU A 433 -8.53 -20.81 -19.29
CA GLU A 433 -7.54 -21.82 -19.65
C GLU A 433 -6.59 -21.36 -20.77
N GLN A 434 -7.12 -20.66 -21.77
CA GLN A 434 -6.31 -20.13 -22.86
C GLN A 434 -5.41 -19.01 -22.37
N PHE A 435 -5.93 -18.11 -21.49
CA PHE A 435 -5.14 -17.06 -20.87
C PHE A 435 -3.95 -17.63 -20.08
N LEU A 436 -4.19 -18.63 -19.22
CA LEU A 436 -3.14 -19.25 -18.41
C LEU A 436 -2.04 -19.89 -19.30
N LYS A 437 -2.43 -20.59 -20.37
CA LYS A 437 -1.46 -21.16 -21.33
C LYS A 437 -0.64 -20.08 -22.04
N ASN A 438 -1.29 -18.99 -22.47
CA ASN A 438 -0.62 -17.87 -23.12
C ASN A 438 0.35 -17.16 -22.17
N LEU A 439 -0.06 -16.96 -20.91
CA LEU A 439 0.76 -16.33 -19.89
C LEU A 439 1.98 -17.20 -19.53
N ASP A 440 1.78 -18.51 -19.34
CA ASP A 440 2.85 -19.46 -19.06
C ASP A 440 3.92 -19.47 -20.18
N ALA A 441 3.46 -19.56 -21.44
CA ALA A 441 4.36 -19.48 -22.59
C ALA A 441 5.09 -18.14 -22.66
N LYS A 442 4.40 -17.02 -22.38
CA LYS A 442 5.00 -15.68 -22.43
C LYS A 442 6.09 -15.50 -21.38
N ILE A 443 5.88 -16.00 -20.17
CA ILE A 443 6.91 -15.98 -19.11
C ILE A 443 8.10 -16.86 -19.52
N GLY A 444 7.86 -18.03 -20.13
CA GLY A 444 8.92 -18.89 -20.68
C GLY A 444 9.76 -18.18 -21.76
N GLU A 445 9.12 -17.44 -22.69
CA GLU A 445 9.81 -16.63 -23.71
C GLU A 445 10.71 -15.54 -23.05
N GLN A 446 10.22 -14.85 -22.03
CA GLN A 446 10.99 -13.83 -21.30
C GLN A 446 12.23 -14.43 -20.64
N LEU A 447 12.08 -15.56 -19.94
CA LEU A 447 13.17 -16.28 -19.28
C LEU A 447 14.23 -16.77 -20.28
N ALA A 448 13.81 -17.30 -21.44
CA ALA A 448 14.70 -17.75 -22.49
C ALA A 448 15.49 -16.61 -23.17
N SER A 449 14.88 -15.43 -23.29
CA SER A 449 15.49 -14.25 -23.91
C SER A 449 16.55 -13.55 -23.04
N SER A 450 16.61 -13.89 -21.77
CA SER A 450 17.52 -13.29 -20.77
C SER A 450 18.73 -14.18 -20.45
N GLN A 451 18.79 -15.41 -21.03
CA GLN A 451 19.94 -16.30 -21.00
C GLN A 451 20.83 -16.05 -22.21
#